data_763dc489da877536cea19733ebadd239
#
_entry.id   763dc489da877536cea19733ebadd239
#
_cell.length_a   1.000
_cell.length_b   1.000
_cell.length_c   1.000
_cell.angle_alpha   90.00
_cell.angle_beta   90.00
_cell.angle_gamma   90.00
#
_symmetry.space_group_name_H-M   'P 1'
#
loop_
_entity.id
_entity.type
_entity.pdbx_description
1 polymer ?
#
loop_
_entity_poly.entity_id
_entity_poly.type
_entity_poly.pdbx_seq_one_letter_code
_entity_poly.pdbx_strand_id
1 'polypeptide(L)'
;GEKTENKTEQNNRRYKAFISYRHQPFDRKVAVTLQKHLETFHPPKQLEKKEKWRVFRDETELPTSADLSQDIREALENSEYLIVICSSMLAQSKWCREEISYFKSLHNNSTQNILALLIEGNPGDVFPEELCWSEEIRKNAEGEEIREKIEVEPLAANITADSERKSLKKLKTEYLRIAAPLLGCRYDDLYQREQKRKIHRSLAVMGGVTVVVGGIGIYSSIMAVRLNEQKRLLQEENYNRMAVQSDYMWEDGKVTEAIETAVDAIPDTEDNMSVYSAEKAAAEKLGVFQKENFL
;
A
#
# COMPACT_ATOMS: atom_id res chain seq x y z
N GLY A 1 -42.53 9.03 -20.84
CA GLY A 1 -41.62 10.16 -21.13
C GLY A 1 -40.77 10.54 -19.92
N GLU A 2 -41.34 10.59 -18.69
CA GLU A 2 -40.65 11.08 -17.49
C GLU A 2 -39.50 10.19 -16.94
N LYS A 3 -39.55 8.89 -17.15
CA LYS A 3 -38.46 7.99 -16.72
C LYS A 3 -37.19 8.08 -17.54
N THR A 4 -37.27 8.62 -18.74
CA THR A 4 -36.16 8.75 -19.68
C THR A 4 -35.41 10.09 -19.48
N GLU A 5 -36.10 11.17 -19.12
CA GLU A 5 -35.52 12.47 -18.87
C GLU A 5 -34.67 12.49 -17.59
N ASN A 6 -35.16 11.89 -16.50
CA ASN A 6 -34.43 11.80 -15.23
C ASN A 6 -33.09 10.99 -15.34
N LYS A 7 -32.99 10.07 -16.31
CA LYS A 7 -31.77 9.30 -16.56
C LYS A 7 -30.75 10.07 -17.39
N THR A 8 -31.19 11.04 -18.19
CA THR A 8 -30.32 11.85 -19.06
C THR A 8 -29.71 13.01 -18.30
N GLU A 9 -30.43 13.63 -17.35
CA GLU A 9 -29.92 14.70 -16.49
C GLU A 9 -28.85 14.23 -15.49
N GLN A 10 -28.95 13.01 -14.97
CA GLN A 10 -27.94 12.43 -14.07
C GLN A 10 -26.57 12.20 -14.76
N ASN A 11 -26.52 12.19 -16.07
CA ASN A 11 -25.28 11.87 -16.82
C ASN A 11 -24.40 13.09 -17.16
N ASN A 12 -24.80 14.32 -16.76
CA ASN A 12 -24.09 15.55 -17.13
C ASN A 12 -23.56 16.34 -15.93
N ARG A 13 -23.62 15.80 -14.70
CA ARG A 13 -23.11 16.48 -13.52
C ARG A 13 -21.59 16.47 -13.49
N ARG A 14 -21.00 17.65 -13.26
CA ARG A 14 -19.54 17.88 -13.28
C ARG A 14 -18.80 17.19 -12.14
N TYR A 15 -19.48 17.02 -10.98
CA TYR A 15 -18.91 16.44 -9.79
C TYR A 15 -19.65 15.19 -9.35
N LYS A 16 -18.91 14.16 -8.91
CA LYS A 16 -19.49 12.97 -8.31
C LYS A 16 -20.05 13.24 -6.93
N ALA A 17 -19.39 14.10 -6.16
CA ALA A 17 -19.84 14.54 -4.86
C ALA A 17 -19.33 15.93 -4.52
N PHE A 18 -20.09 16.62 -3.67
CA PHE A 18 -19.69 17.81 -2.94
C PHE A 18 -19.40 17.44 -1.49
N ILE A 19 -18.29 17.88 -0.92
CA ILE A 19 -17.96 17.68 0.50
C ILE A 19 -18.25 18.96 1.26
N SER A 20 -19.29 18.93 2.09
CA SER A 20 -19.64 19.96 3.08
C SER A 20 -18.94 19.67 4.40
N TYR A 21 -18.25 20.64 4.97
CA TYR A 21 -17.54 20.51 6.24
C TYR A 21 -17.33 21.86 6.90
N ARG A 22 -17.14 21.86 8.21
CA ARG A 22 -16.70 23.05 8.92
C ARG A 22 -15.21 23.30 8.65
N HIS A 23 -14.83 24.56 8.47
CA HIS A 23 -13.44 24.95 8.21
C HIS A 23 -12.52 24.87 9.45
N GLN A 24 -12.79 23.89 10.32
CA GLN A 24 -11.90 23.56 11.45
C GLN A 24 -10.73 22.69 11.00
N PRO A 25 -9.59 22.75 11.69
CA PRO A 25 -8.37 22.07 11.25
C PRO A 25 -8.55 20.56 11.03
N PHE A 26 -9.27 19.87 11.92
CA PHE A 26 -9.48 18.42 11.80
C PHE A 26 -10.51 18.08 10.72
N ASP A 27 -11.63 18.80 10.64
CA ASP A 27 -12.66 18.63 9.61
C ASP A 27 -12.03 18.78 8.21
N ARG A 28 -11.21 19.84 8.02
CA ARG A 28 -10.47 20.10 6.77
C ARG A 28 -9.51 18.96 6.43
N LYS A 29 -8.77 18.43 7.42
CA LYS A 29 -7.86 17.30 7.23
C LYS A 29 -8.58 16.04 6.78
N VAL A 30 -9.77 15.77 7.36
CA VAL A 30 -10.62 14.66 6.94
C VAL A 30 -11.16 14.90 5.54
N ALA A 31 -11.66 16.11 5.22
CA ALA A 31 -12.19 16.47 3.90
C ALA A 31 -11.16 16.27 2.79
N VAL A 32 -9.94 16.79 2.97
CA VAL A 32 -8.82 16.62 2.02
C VAL A 32 -8.47 15.15 1.83
N THR A 33 -8.40 14.39 2.93
CA THR A 33 -8.04 12.97 2.89
C THR A 33 -9.12 12.15 2.20
N LEU A 34 -10.39 12.42 2.49
CA LEU A 34 -11.55 11.76 1.86
C LEU A 34 -11.60 12.07 0.36
N GLN A 35 -11.49 13.34 -0.04
CA GLN A 35 -11.44 13.75 -1.44
C GLN A 35 -10.37 12.96 -2.19
N LYS A 36 -9.14 12.93 -1.67
CA LYS A 36 -8.04 12.18 -2.27
C LYS A 36 -8.36 10.68 -2.42
N HIS A 37 -8.95 10.06 -1.39
CA HIS A 37 -9.34 8.66 -1.46
C HIS A 37 -10.40 8.40 -2.53
N LEU A 38 -11.41 9.26 -2.65
CA LEU A 38 -12.47 9.11 -3.64
C LEU A 38 -11.94 9.36 -5.08
N GLU A 39 -11.14 10.38 -5.29
CA GLU A 39 -10.59 10.72 -6.63
C GLU A 39 -9.53 9.71 -7.11
N THR A 40 -8.80 9.09 -6.19
CA THR A 40 -7.82 8.04 -6.51
C THR A 40 -8.40 6.64 -6.43
N PHE A 41 -9.67 6.50 -6.11
CA PHE A 41 -10.33 5.21 -6.03
C PHE A 41 -10.47 4.57 -7.42
N HIS A 42 -10.07 3.30 -7.51
CA HIS A 42 -10.21 2.50 -8.72
C HIS A 42 -11.25 1.41 -8.46
N PRO A 43 -12.46 1.57 -8.98
CA PRO A 43 -13.50 0.57 -8.80
C PRO A 43 -13.10 -0.79 -9.39
N PRO A 44 -13.71 -1.89 -8.93
CA PRO A 44 -13.52 -3.20 -9.53
C PRO A 44 -13.93 -3.18 -11.01
N LYS A 45 -13.19 -3.89 -11.88
CA LYS A 45 -13.41 -3.89 -13.35
C LYS A 45 -14.86 -4.13 -13.77
N GLN A 46 -15.64 -4.88 -13.00
CA GLN A 46 -17.05 -5.16 -13.26
C GLN A 46 -17.99 -3.99 -12.95
N LEU A 47 -17.55 -3.02 -12.15
CA LEU A 47 -18.27 -1.82 -11.74
C LEU A 47 -17.62 -0.55 -12.33
N GLU A 48 -16.62 -0.73 -13.17
CA GLU A 48 -15.82 0.35 -13.74
C GLU A 48 -16.65 1.15 -14.74
N LYS A 49 -17.24 2.24 -14.28
CA LYS A 49 -17.58 3.35 -15.16
C LYS A 49 -16.25 4.07 -15.45
N LYS A 50 -15.92 4.25 -16.73
CA LYS A 50 -14.62 4.76 -17.22
C LYS A 50 -14.25 6.18 -16.76
N GLU A 51 -15.08 6.84 -15.98
CA GLU A 51 -14.88 8.23 -15.56
C GLU A 51 -14.21 8.30 -14.19
N LYS A 52 -13.12 9.07 -14.13
CA LYS A 52 -12.54 9.45 -12.84
C LYS A 52 -13.52 10.34 -12.09
N TRP A 53 -13.76 10.03 -10.83
CA TRP A 53 -14.57 10.87 -9.97
C TRP A 53 -13.88 12.20 -9.75
N ARG A 54 -14.65 13.26 -9.85
CA ARG A 54 -14.28 14.61 -9.43
C ARG A 54 -15.12 14.94 -8.21
N VAL A 55 -14.46 15.34 -7.14
CA VAL A 55 -15.12 15.71 -5.89
C VAL A 55 -14.85 17.17 -5.61
N PHE A 56 -15.93 17.94 -5.43
CA PHE A 56 -15.79 19.34 -5.07
C PHE A 56 -15.66 19.45 -3.53
N ARG A 57 -14.84 20.35 -3.09
CA ARG A 57 -14.68 20.71 -1.67
C ARG A 57 -14.55 22.24 -1.60
N ASP A 58 -15.37 22.84 -0.77
CA ASP A 58 -15.23 24.28 -0.54
C ASP A 58 -13.92 24.57 0.20
N GLU A 59 -13.09 25.43 -0.39
CA GLU A 59 -11.82 25.89 0.17
C GLU A 59 -11.91 27.32 0.74
N THR A 60 -13.04 27.98 0.59
CA THR A 60 -13.24 29.38 0.99
C THR A 60 -13.40 29.46 2.50
N GLU A 61 -12.45 30.06 3.19
CA GLU A 61 -12.41 30.12 4.66
C GLU A 61 -13.42 31.11 5.26
N LEU A 62 -13.84 32.11 4.50
CA LEU A 62 -14.77 33.16 4.96
C LEU A 62 -15.70 33.54 3.81
N PRO A 63 -16.97 33.17 3.88
CA PRO A 63 -17.96 33.74 2.97
C PRO A 63 -18.12 35.23 3.23
N THR A 64 -17.99 36.02 2.18
CA THR A 64 -18.11 37.49 2.25
C THR A 64 -19.55 37.98 2.25
N SER A 65 -20.53 37.05 2.14
CA SER A 65 -21.97 37.37 2.09
C SER A 65 -22.77 36.54 3.10
N ALA A 66 -23.96 36.97 3.44
CA ALA A 66 -24.87 36.27 4.33
C ALA A 66 -25.52 35.02 3.69
N ASP A 67 -25.44 34.89 2.37
CA ASP A 67 -26.03 33.82 1.57
C ASP A 67 -24.93 32.96 0.92
N LEU A 68 -25.28 31.71 0.55
CA LEU A 68 -24.43 30.82 -0.24
C LEU A 68 -23.93 31.54 -1.51
N SER A 69 -22.61 31.54 -1.71
CA SER A 69 -22.03 32.15 -2.93
C SER A 69 -22.54 31.44 -4.18
N GLN A 70 -22.55 32.14 -5.30
CA GLN A 70 -23.00 31.57 -6.57
C GLN A 70 -22.16 30.36 -6.98
N ASP A 71 -20.86 30.37 -6.70
CA ASP A 71 -19.95 29.27 -7.01
C ASP A 71 -20.30 28.00 -6.23
N ILE A 72 -20.70 28.14 -4.94
CA ILE A 72 -21.12 27.02 -4.10
C ILE A 72 -22.45 26.44 -4.57
N ARG A 73 -23.41 27.32 -4.93
CA ARG A 73 -24.70 26.87 -5.51
C ARG A 73 -24.48 26.10 -6.79
N GLU A 74 -23.69 26.63 -7.72
CA GLU A 74 -23.36 25.95 -8.97
C GLU A 74 -22.65 24.60 -8.74
N ALA A 75 -21.74 24.54 -7.77
CA ALA A 75 -21.07 23.28 -7.41
C ALA A 75 -22.03 22.22 -6.84
N LEU A 76 -23.00 22.64 -5.99
CA LEU A 76 -24.04 21.77 -5.44
C LEU A 76 -24.98 21.27 -6.53
N GLU A 77 -25.44 22.15 -7.44
CA GLU A 77 -26.28 21.78 -8.61
C GLU A 77 -25.61 20.78 -9.53
N ASN A 78 -24.30 20.92 -9.70
CA ASN A 78 -23.48 20.04 -10.55
C ASN A 78 -22.93 18.81 -9.82
N SER A 79 -23.38 18.52 -8.59
CA SER A 79 -22.99 17.34 -7.80
C SER A 79 -24.08 16.27 -7.76
N GLU A 80 -23.68 14.99 -7.90
CA GLU A 80 -24.64 13.87 -7.77
C GLU A 80 -24.95 13.57 -6.29
N TYR A 81 -23.97 13.71 -5.41
CA TYR A 81 -24.07 13.42 -3.98
C TYR A 81 -23.55 14.58 -3.15
N LEU A 82 -24.11 14.73 -1.96
CA LEU A 82 -23.58 15.58 -0.90
C LEU A 82 -22.97 14.68 0.21
N ILE A 83 -21.71 14.89 0.53
CA ILE A 83 -21.04 14.24 1.65
C ILE A 83 -20.88 15.28 2.76
N VAL A 84 -21.45 15.03 3.92
CA VAL A 84 -21.41 15.93 5.08
C VAL A 84 -20.47 15.37 6.13
N ILE A 85 -19.43 16.12 6.48
CA ILE A 85 -18.49 15.76 7.55
C ILE A 85 -19.07 16.27 8.88
N CYS A 86 -19.52 15.35 9.71
CA CYS A 86 -20.25 15.63 10.95
C CYS A 86 -19.29 15.63 12.15
N SER A 87 -19.01 16.82 12.68
CA SER A 87 -18.26 17.07 13.91
C SER A 87 -19.18 17.68 14.98
N SER A 88 -18.74 17.72 16.23
CA SER A 88 -19.55 18.10 17.40
C SER A 88 -20.27 19.46 17.30
N MET A 89 -19.79 20.36 16.44
CA MET A 89 -20.37 21.69 16.27
C MET A 89 -21.04 21.91 14.91
N LEU A 90 -21.23 20.85 14.12
CA LEU A 90 -21.81 20.98 12.77
C LEU A 90 -23.22 21.59 12.82
N ALA A 91 -24.07 21.15 13.76
CA ALA A 91 -25.42 21.65 13.91
C ALA A 91 -25.51 23.17 14.15
N GLN A 92 -24.42 23.81 14.61
CA GLN A 92 -24.34 25.26 14.84
C GLN A 92 -23.78 25.99 13.60
N SER A 93 -23.29 25.28 12.60
CA SER A 93 -22.75 25.89 11.37
C SER A 93 -23.90 26.29 10.44
N LYS A 94 -24.22 27.58 10.39
CA LYS A 94 -25.22 28.13 9.46
C LYS A 94 -24.96 27.72 8.02
N TRP A 95 -23.69 27.80 7.57
CA TRP A 95 -23.30 27.50 6.21
C TRP A 95 -23.52 26.03 5.83
N CYS A 96 -23.05 25.09 6.64
CA CYS A 96 -23.27 23.67 6.36
C CYS A 96 -24.78 23.32 6.35
N ARG A 97 -25.59 23.94 7.22
CA ARG A 97 -27.05 23.76 7.22
C ARG A 97 -27.70 24.32 5.96
N GLU A 98 -27.24 25.48 5.46
CA GLU A 98 -27.70 26.07 4.20
C GLU A 98 -27.32 25.23 2.99
N GLU A 99 -26.11 24.68 2.94
CA GLU A 99 -25.66 23.76 1.88
C GLU A 99 -26.54 22.49 1.86
N ILE A 100 -26.81 21.88 3.03
CA ILE A 100 -27.67 20.71 3.16
C ILE A 100 -29.09 21.03 2.69
N SER A 101 -29.66 22.14 3.17
CA SER A 101 -31.03 22.56 2.82
C SER A 101 -31.14 22.85 1.33
N TYR A 102 -30.17 23.54 0.74
CA TYR A 102 -30.16 23.84 -0.67
C TYR A 102 -30.05 22.57 -1.52
N PHE A 103 -29.12 21.68 -1.19
CA PHE A 103 -28.97 20.40 -1.89
C PHE A 103 -30.24 19.55 -1.81
N LYS A 104 -30.89 19.48 -0.64
CA LYS A 104 -32.18 18.79 -0.49
C LYS A 104 -33.27 19.39 -1.38
N SER A 105 -33.34 20.72 -1.48
CA SER A 105 -34.33 21.37 -2.34
C SER A 105 -34.19 21.01 -3.82
N LEU A 106 -32.97 20.76 -4.30
CA LEU A 106 -32.67 20.26 -5.64
C LEU A 106 -33.10 18.79 -5.86
N HIS A 107 -33.33 18.04 -4.77
CA HIS A 107 -33.64 16.60 -4.78
C HIS A 107 -34.98 16.27 -4.12
N ASN A 108 -35.99 17.10 -4.31
CA ASN A 108 -37.36 16.92 -3.74
C ASN A 108 -37.37 16.75 -2.22
N ASN A 109 -36.52 17.46 -1.50
CA ASN A 109 -36.30 17.36 -0.07
C ASN A 109 -35.90 15.94 0.43
N SER A 110 -35.38 15.09 -0.44
CA SER A 110 -34.89 13.76 -0.10
C SER A 110 -33.46 13.79 0.40
N THR A 111 -33.14 12.90 1.33
CA THR A 111 -31.77 12.64 1.81
C THR A 111 -31.08 11.48 1.10
N GLN A 112 -31.71 10.88 0.09
CA GLN A 112 -31.19 9.68 -0.58
C GLN A 112 -29.79 9.87 -1.17
N ASN A 113 -29.46 11.08 -1.60
CA ASN A 113 -28.14 11.42 -2.18
C ASN A 113 -27.24 12.17 -1.18
N ILE A 114 -27.56 12.12 0.13
CA ILE A 114 -26.75 12.72 1.19
C ILE A 114 -26.11 11.61 2.03
N LEU A 115 -24.79 11.73 2.24
CA LEU A 115 -23.99 10.75 2.96
C LEU A 115 -23.30 11.45 4.14
N ALA A 116 -23.65 11.09 5.38
CA ALA A 116 -23.04 11.66 6.57
C ALA A 116 -21.81 10.84 7.01
N LEU A 117 -20.68 11.51 7.18
CA LEU A 117 -19.45 10.96 7.75
C LEU A 117 -19.27 11.51 9.17
N LEU A 118 -19.53 10.69 10.18
CA LEU A 118 -19.31 11.05 11.57
C LEU A 118 -17.84 10.99 11.92
N ILE A 119 -17.29 12.12 12.39
CA ILE A 119 -15.87 12.22 12.77
C ILE A 119 -15.67 12.44 14.26
N GLU A 120 -16.70 12.97 14.96
CA GLU A 120 -16.68 13.29 16.38
C GLU A 120 -18.11 13.22 16.95
N GLY A 121 -18.26 12.89 18.24
CA GLY A 121 -19.55 12.85 18.92
C GLY A 121 -20.44 11.65 18.56
N ASN A 122 -21.75 11.77 18.84
CA ASN A 122 -22.76 10.78 18.49
C ASN A 122 -23.75 11.36 17.46
N PRO A 123 -24.36 10.52 16.59
CA PRO A 123 -25.30 11.01 15.57
C PRO A 123 -26.41 11.91 16.13
N GLY A 124 -27.04 11.53 17.24
CA GLY A 124 -28.14 12.27 17.85
C GLY A 124 -27.78 13.66 18.37
N ASP A 125 -26.48 13.89 18.67
CA ASP A 125 -26.01 15.18 19.21
C ASP A 125 -25.39 16.06 18.11
N VAL A 126 -24.94 15.47 17.04
CA VAL A 126 -24.09 16.13 16.05
C VAL A 126 -24.82 16.46 14.75
N PHE A 127 -25.80 15.65 14.37
CA PHE A 127 -26.53 15.85 13.12
C PHE A 127 -27.44 17.07 13.21
N PRO A 128 -27.35 18.02 12.27
CA PRO A 128 -28.31 19.09 12.18
C PRO A 128 -29.69 18.56 11.77
N GLU A 129 -30.75 19.28 12.17
CA GLU A 129 -32.13 18.88 11.89
C GLU A 129 -32.37 18.57 10.41
N GLU A 130 -31.71 19.30 9.51
CA GLU A 130 -31.84 19.13 8.07
C GLU A 130 -31.43 17.74 7.59
N LEU A 131 -30.53 17.05 8.31
CA LEU A 131 -30.12 15.67 8.00
C LEU A 131 -31.09 14.62 8.55
N CYS A 132 -31.86 14.96 9.59
CA CYS A 132 -32.66 14.01 10.36
C CYS A 132 -34.04 13.74 9.75
N TRP A 133 -34.38 14.35 8.64
CA TRP A 133 -35.65 14.12 7.98
C TRP A 133 -35.53 14.12 6.45
N SER A 134 -36.46 13.40 5.80
CA SER A 134 -36.59 13.32 4.33
C SER A 134 -38.04 13.42 3.94
N GLU A 135 -38.34 13.91 2.74
CA GLU A 135 -39.69 13.82 2.18
C GLU A 135 -39.77 12.62 1.23
N GLU A 136 -40.76 11.78 1.40
CA GLU A 136 -41.11 10.70 0.49
C GLU A 136 -42.46 10.94 -0.16
N ILE A 137 -42.57 10.62 -1.44
CA ILE A 137 -43.81 10.63 -2.17
C ILE A 137 -44.49 9.29 -1.95
N ARG A 138 -45.64 9.27 -1.23
CA ARG A 138 -46.45 8.07 -1.03
C ARG A 138 -47.83 8.26 -1.68
N LYS A 139 -48.44 7.17 -2.10
CA LYS A 139 -49.81 7.17 -2.55
C LYS A 139 -50.75 6.89 -1.40
N ASN A 140 -51.77 7.79 -1.21
CA ASN A 140 -52.81 7.57 -0.24
C ASN A 140 -53.77 6.44 -0.70
N ALA A 141 -54.74 6.11 0.14
CA ALA A 141 -55.75 5.07 -0.17
C ALA A 141 -56.59 5.38 -1.43
N GLU A 142 -56.65 6.63 -1.84
CA GLU A 142 -57.38 7.16 -2.99
C GLU A 142 -56.51 7.23 -4.25
N GLY A 143 -55.20 6.86 -4.16
CA GLY A 143 -54.25 6.84 -5.25
C GLY A 143 -53.56 8.18 -5.56
N GLU A 144 -53.80 9.20 -4.72
CA GLU A 144 -53.22 10.52 -4.86
C GLU A 144 -51.80 10.53 -4.26
N GLU A 145 -50.86 11.23 -4.90
CA GLU A 145 -49.50 11.39 -4.40
C GLU A 145 -49.45 12.43 -3.28
N ILE A 146 -49.12 11.98 -2.06
CA ILE A 146 -48.88 12.83 -0.91
C ILE A 146 -47.40 12.84 -0.54
N ARG A 147 -46.91 14.02 -0.12
CA ARG A 147 -45.56 14.16 0.43
C ARG A 147 -45.60 13.96 1.93
N GLU A 148 -44.87 12.99 2.43
CA GLU A 148 -44.80 12.68 3.86
C GLU A 148 -43.39 12.98 4.37
N LYS A 149 -43.28 13.74 5.44
CA LYS A 149 -42.01 13.99 6.13
C LYS A 149 -41.73 12.79 7.04
N ILE A 150 -40.63 12.09 6.77
CA ILE A 150 -40.20 10.94 7.57
C ILE A 150 -38.90 11.28 8.30
N GLU A 151 -38.71 10.69 9.47
CA GLU A 151 -37.47 10.75 10.21
C GLU A 151 -36.45 9.76 9.60
N VAL A 152 -35.22 10.21 9.40
CA VAL A 152 -34.14 9.41 8.80
C VAL A 152 -32.81 9.61 9.53
N GLU A 153 -31.96 8.63 9.49
CA GLU A 153 -30.57 8.70 9.99
C GLU A 153 -29.60 8.43 8.83
N PRO A 154 -29.08 9.47 8.15
CA PRO A 154 -28.28 9.32 6.93
C PRO A 154 -26.82 8.93 7.22
N LEU A 155 -26.53 8.23 8.31
CA LEU A 155 -25.18 7.82 8.67
C LEU A 155 -24.62 6.83 7.64
N ALA A 156 -23.64 7.28 6.85
CA ALA A 156 -22.95 6.45 5.88
C ALA A 156 -21.69 5.81 6.47
N ALA A 157 -20.89 6.58 7.22
CA ALA A 157 -19.63 6.09 7.79
C ALA A 157 -19.31 6.77 9.11
N ASN A 158 -18.55 6.08 9.98
CA ASN A 158 -18.13 6.56 11.29
C ASN A 158 -16.63 6.32 11.52
N ILE A 159 -15.87 7.41 11.68
CA ILE A 159 -14.44 7.37 11.95
C ILE A 159 -14.06 7.88 13.33
N THR A 160 -15.05 8.10 14.22
CA THR A 160 -14.81 8.56 15.60
C THR A 160 -13.79 7.66 16.32
N ALA A 161 -12.80 8.27 16.96
CA ALA A 161 -11.77 7.57 17.72
C ALA A 161 -11.13 8.52 18.77
N ASP A 162 -10.36 7.95 19.71
CA ASP A 162 -9.72 8.69 20.81
C ASP A 162 -8.65 9.70 20.33
N SER A 163 -8.27 9.70 19.06
CA SER A 163 -7.31 10.64 18.48
C SER A 163 -7.50 10.82 16.97
N GLU A 164 -7.17 12.01 16.45
CA GLU A 164 -7.20 12.33 15.02
C GLU A 164 -6.45 11.29 14.17
N ARG A 165 -5.27 10.84 14.65
CA ARG A 165 -4.48 9.83 13.95
C ARG A 165 -5.23 8.50 13.79
N LYS A 166 -5.95 8.06 14.83
CA LYS A 166 -6.76 6.84 14.78
C LYS A 166 -7.97 7.03 13.87
N SER A 167 -8.64 8.19 13.92
CA SER A 167 -9.75 8.54 13.03
C SER A 167 -9.31 8.52 11.55
N LEU A 168 -8.19 9.15 11.21
CA LEU A 168 -7.64 9.11 9.85
C LEU A 168 -7.20 7.71 9.42
N LYS A 169 -6.77 6.84 10.36
CA LYS A 169 -6.50 5.43 10.06
C LYS A 169 -7.78 4.67 9.74
N LYS A 170 -8.87 4.90 10.49
CA LYS A 170 -10.20 4.34 10.18
C LYS A 170 -10.70 4.81 8.81
N LEU A 171 -10.50 6.08 8.45
CA LEU A 171 -10.93 6.63 7.18
C LEU A 171 -10.39 5.84 5.97
N LYS A 172 -9.18 5.28 6.08
CA LYS A 172 -8.58 4.44 5.02
C LYS A 172 -9.39 3.20 4.65
N THR A 173 -10.36 2.83 5.46
CA THR A 173 -11.27 1.70 5.22
C THR A 173 -12.71 2.17 5.12
N GLU A 174 -13.13 3.07 6.02
CA GLU A 174 -14.50 3.55 6.10
C GLU A 174 -14.93 4.38 4.88
N TYR A 175 -13.99 5.01 4.13
CA TYR A 175 -14.33 5.70 2.90
C TYR A 175 -15.03 4.79 1.87
N LEU A 176 -14.85 3.47 1.94
CA LEU A 176 -15.54 2.51 1.08
C LEU A 176 -17.05 2.48 1.32
N ARG A 177 -17.51 2.82 2.54
CA ARG A 177 -18.94 2.96 2.85
C ARG A 177 -19.56 4.16 2.12
N ILE A 178 -18.76 5.20 1.90
CA ILE A 178 -19.16 6.37 1.09
C ILE A 178 -19.03 6.03 -0.40
N ALA A 179 -17.97 5.34 -0.81
CA ALA A 179 -17.75 4.98 -2.21
C ALA A 179 -18.81 3.99 -2.74
N ALA A 180 -19.34 3.10 -1.90
CA ALA A 180 -20.33 2.11 -2.32
C ALA A 180 -21.63 2.73 -2.89
N PRO A 181 -22.31 3.68 -2.20
CA PRO A 181 -23.44 4.40 -2.78
C PRO A 181 -23.09 5.16 -4.06
N LEU A 182 -21.92 5.80 -4.12
CA LEU A 182 -21.44 6.52 -5.31
C LEU A 182 -21.29 5.59 -6.53
N LEU A 183 -20.99 4.31 -6.31
CA LEU A 183 -20.95 3.28 -7.34
C LEU A 183 -22.32 2.64 -7.64
N GLY A 184 -23.30 2.84 -6.77
CA GLY A 184 -24.57 2.14 -6.81
C GLY A 184 -24.45 0.65 -6.46
N CYS A 185 -23.51 0.28 -5.57
CA CYS A 185 -23.29 -1.10 -5.14
C CYS A 185 -23.37 -1.23 -3.60
N ARG A 186 -23.45 -2.47 -3.11
CA ARG A 186 -23.45 -2.74 -1.66
C ARG A 186 -22.03 -2.64 -1.11
N TYR A 187 -21.91 -2.12 0.10
CA TYR A 187 -20.62 -2.01 0.81
C TYR A 187 -19.88 -3.35 0.93
N ASP A 188 -20.61 -4.42 1.31
CA ASP A 188 -19.99 -5.74 1.51
C ASP A 188 -19.32 -6.28 0.25
N ASP A 189 -19.96 -6.08 -0.90
CA ASP A 189 -19.42 -6.52 -2.20
C ASP A 189 -18.13 -5.74 -2.54
N LEU A 190 -18.11 -4.45 -2.24
CA LEU A 190 -16.94 -3.60 -2.47
C LEU A 190 -15.80 -3.94 -1.52
N TYR A 191 -16.10 -4.09 -0.23
CA TYR A 191 -15.12 -4.40 0.82
C TYR A 191 -14.41 -5.74 0.59
N GLN A 192 -15.17 -6.81 0.31
CA GLN A 192 -14.59 -8.13 0.05
C GLN A 192 -13.64 -8.12 -1.16
N ARG A 193 -13.99 -7.38 -2.22
CA ARG A 193 -13.17 -7.27 -3.43
C ARG A 193 -11.88 -6.49 -3.18
N GLU A 194 -11.94 -5.41 -2.41
CA GLU A 194 -10.75 -4.65 -2.01
C GLU A 194 -9.82 -5.47 -1.12
N GLN A 195 -10.36 -6.26 -0.20
CA GLN A 195 -9.56 -7.18 0.63
C GLN A 195 -8.83 -8.22 -0.23
N LYS A 196 -9.52 -8.87 -1.16
CA LYS A 196 -8.90 -9.82 -2.09
C LYS A 196 -7.78 -9.18 -2.90
N ARG A 197 -7.97 -7.95 -3.42
CA ARG A 197 -6.93 -7.21 -4.15
C ARG A 197 -5.69 -6.94 -3.29
N LYS A 198 -5.87 -6.51 -2.04
CA LYS A 198 -4.75 -6.28 -1.10
C LYS A 198 -3.96 -7.56 -0.84
N ILE A 199 -4.65 -8.69 -0.62
CA ILE A 199 -4.03 -9.99 -0.40
C ILE A 199 -3.23 -10.42 -1.64
N HIS A 200 -3.81 -10.35 -2.84
CA HIS A 200 -3.09 -10.71 -4.07
C HIS A 200 -1.86 -9.84 -4.33
N ARG A 201 -1.94 -8.53 -4.09
CA ARG A 201 -0.77 -7.63 -4.20
C ARG A 201 0.31 -7.99 -3.18
N SER A 202 -0.06 -8.26 -1.94
CA SER A 202 0.88 -8.68 -0.89
C SER A 202 1.56 -10.00 -1.24
N LEU A 203 0.81 -11.00 -1.72
CA LEU A 203 1.36 -12.28 -2.18
C LEU A 203 2.31 -12.13 -3.36
N ALA A 204 1.99 -11.27 -4.32
CA ALA A 204 2.86 -11.00 -5.46
C ALA A 204 4.19 -10.36 -5.04
N VAL A 205 4.15 -9.39 -4.11
CA VAL A 205 5.36 -8.76 -3.56
C VAL A 205 6.19 -9.78 -2.78
N MET A 206 5.57 -10.59 -1.90
CA MET A 206 6.27 -11.63 -1.14
C MET A 206 6.90 -12.67 -2.07
N GLY A 207 6.17 -13.12 -3.11
CA GLY A 207 6.70 -14.04 -4.12
C GLY A 207 7.92 -13.47 -4.84
N GLY A 208 7.87 -12.19 -5.23
CA GLY A 208 9.00 -11.50 -5.85
C GLY A 208 10.24 -11.45 -4.94
N VAL A 209 10.05 -11.10 -3.66
CA VAL A 209 11.14 -11.08 -2.67
C VAL A 209 11.75 -12.48 -2.49
N THR A 210 10.91 -13.52 -2.40
CA THR A 210 11.39 -14.91 -2.24
C THR A 210 12.24 -15.34 -3.44
N VAL A 211 11.85 -15.01 -4.66
CA VAL A 211 12.63 -15.32 -5.88
C VAL A 211 13.99 -14.61 -5.86
N VAL A 212 14.02 -13.33 -5.48
CA VAL A 212 15.28 -12.57 -5.41
C VAL A 212 16.21 -13.14 -4.34
N VAL A 213 15.71 -13.43 -3.14
CA VAL A 213 16.51 -14.01 -2.05
C VAL A 213 17.02 -15.41 -2.42
N GLY A 214 16.17 -16.24 -3.03
CA GLY A 214 16.54 -17.56 -3.54
C GLY A 214 17.64 -17.46 -4.62
N GLY A 215 17.52 -16.53 -5.55
CA GLY A 215 18.53 -16.27 -6.60
C GLY A 215 19.89 -15.86 -6.02
N ILE A 216 19.89 -14.96 -5.01
CA ILE A 216 21.12 -14.56 -4.29
C ILE A 216 21.74 -15.77 -3.58
N GLY A 217 20.92 -16.63 -2.92
CA GLY A 217 21.39 -17.83 -2.24
C GLY A 217 22.06 -18.81 -3.19
N ILE A 218 21.44 -19.08 -4.34
CA ILE A 218 22.01 -19.96 -5.39
C ILE A 218 23.31 -19.35 -5.94
N TYR A 219 23.32 -18.07 -6.25
CA TYR A 219 24.52 -17.39 -6.74
C TYR A 219 25.67 -17.45 -5.74
N SER A 220 25.39 -17.19 -4.45
CA SER A 220 26.39 -17.27 -3.37
C SER A 220 26.95 -18.69 -3.21
N SER A 221 26.10 -19.71 -3.34
CA SER A 221 26.52 -21.11 -3.27
C SER A 221 27.46 -21.49 -4.43
N ILE A 222 27.10 -21.09 -5.66
CA ILE A 222 27.94 -21.32 -6.85
C ILE A 222 29.28 -20.59 -6.68
N MET A 223 29.25 -19.35 -6.20
CA MET A 223 30.47 -18.55 -6.01
C MET A 223 31.36 -19.15 -4.92
N ALA A 224 30.79 -19.67 -3.83
CA ALA A 224 31.53 -20.36 -2.78
C ALA A 224 32.25 -21.64 -3.31
N VAL A 225 31.54 -22.42 -4.13
CA VAL A 225 32.16 -23.61 -4.76
C VAL A 225 33.32 -23.21 -5.67
N ARG A 226 33.13 -22.21 -6.55
CA ARG A 226 34.20 -21.70 -7.43
C ARG A 226 35.39 -21.17 -6.65
N LEU A 227 35.14 -20.40 -5.59
CA LEU A 227 36.21 -19.87 -4.75
C LEU A 227 37.01 -20.98 -4.07
N ASN A 228 36.33 -22.03 -3.59
CA ASN A 228 37.00 -23.18 -2.98
C ASN A 228 37.86 -23.93 -3.99
N GLU A 229 37.39 -24.12 -5.21
CA GLU A 229 38.14 -24.73 -6.29
C GLU A 229 39.39 -23.91 -6.68
N GLN A 230 39.25 -22.58 -6.80
CA GLN A 230 40.40 -21.70 -7.04
C GLN A 230 41.43 -21.74 -5.89
N LYS A 231 40.98 -21.76 -4.65
CA LYS A 231 41.91 -21.92 -3.49
C LYS A 231 42.68 -23.24 -3.57
N ARG A 232 42.01 -24.33 -3.91
CA ARG A 232 42.64 -25.64 -4.05
C ARG A 232 43.71 -25.62 -5.14
N LEU A 233 43.41 -25.09 -6.32
CA LEU A 233 44.37 -24.98 -7.42
C LEU A 233 45.59 -24.11 -7.06
N LEU A 234 45.39 -22.98 -6.37
CA LEU A 234 46.47 -22.13 -5.90
C LEU A 234 47.34 -22.80 -4.84
N GLN A 235 46.74 -23.59 -3.96
CA GLN A 235 47.52 -24.38 -2.98
C GLN A 235 48.34 -25.46 -3.66
N GLU A 236 47.77 -26.18 -4.61
CA GLU A 236 48.47 -27.19 -5.38
C GLU A 236 49.66 -26.58 -6.18
N GLU A 237 49.47 -25.44 -6.83
CA GLU A 237 50.56 -24.71 -7.52
C GLU A 237 51.66 -24.27 -6.52
N ASN A 238 51.27 -23.81 -5.31
CA ASN A 238 52.23 -23.41 -4.30
C ASN A 238 53.07 -24.59 -3.78
N TYR A 239 52.44 -25.72 -3.50
CA TYR A 239 53.12 -26.96 -3.09
C TYR A 239 54.11 -27.46 -4.18
N ASN A 240 53.70 -27.46 -5.45
CA ASN A 240 54.54 -27.81 -6.57
C ASN A 240 55.76 -26.86 -6.69
N ARG A 241 55.55 -25.56 -6.50
CA ARG A 241 56.63 -24.56 -6.51
C ARG A 241 57.64 -24.79 -5.38
N MET A 242 57.14 -25.08 -4.16
CA MET A 242 57.99 -25.38 -3.01
C MET A 242 58.79 -26.68 -3.22
N ALA A 243 58.21 -27.71 -3.83
CA ALA A 243 58.90 -28.94 -4.17
C ALA A 243 60.05 -28.69 -5.16
N VAL A 244 59.80 -27.91 -6.23
CA VAL A 244 60.85 -27.53 -7.21
C VAL A 244 61.94 -26.69 -6.55
N GLN A 245 61.58 -25.75 -5.69
CA GLN A 245 62.56 -24.93 -4.94
C GLN A 245 63.46 -25.79 -4.04
N SER A 246 62.89 -26.79 -3.40
CA SER A 246 63.63 -27.77 -2.61
C SER A 246 64.64 -28.53 -3.44
N ASP A 247 64.34 -28.88 -4.71
CA ASP A 247 65.30 -29.53 -5.62
C ASP A 247 66.50 -28.66 -5.95
N TYR A 248 66.27 -27.36 -6.27
CA TYR A 248 67.37 -26.41 -6.49
C TYR A 248 68.27 -26.19 -5.25
N MET A 249 67.66 -26.14 -4.04
CA MET A 249 68.44 -26.01 -2.79
C MET A 249 69.27 -27.25 -2.52
N TRP A 250 68.79 -28.45 -2.87
CA TRP A 250 69.53 -29.69 -2.77
C TRP A 250 70.76 -29.71 -3.69
N GLU A 251 70.56 -29.32 -4.97
CA GLU A 251 71.65 -29.23 -5.96
C GLU A 251 72.74 -28.20 -5.55
N ASP A 252 72.34 -27.10 -4.84
CA ASP A 252 73.18 -26.02 -4.36
C ASP A 252 73.93 -26.39 -3.06
N GLY A 253 73.73 -27.62 -2.56
CA GLY A 253 74.39 -28.16 -1.37
C GLY A 253 73.77 -27.69 -0.01
N LYS A 254 72.61 -27.02 -0.03
CA LYS A 254 71.90 -26.55 1.17
C LYS A 254 70.93 -27.65 1.66
N VAL A 255 71.47 -28.73 2.12
CA VAL A 255 70.74 -29.98 2.38
C VAL A 255 69.64 -29.79 3.45
N THR A 256 69.94 -29.11 4.55
CA THR A 256 68.97 -28.90 5.65
C THR A 256 67.78 -28.05 5.20
N GLU A 257 68.03 -26.92 4.51
CA GLU A 257 67.00 -26.04 3.98
C GLU A 257 66.15 -26.72 2.91
N ALA A 258 66.76 -27.55 2.08
CA ALA A 258 66.06 -28.34 1.06
C ALA A 258 65.08 -29.35 1.69
N ILE A 259 65.48 -30.03 2.76
CA ILE A 259 64.61 -30.97 3.49
C ILE A 259 63.44 -30.27 4.16
N GLU A 260 63.70 -29.13 4.86
CA GLU A 260 62.61 -28.35 5.48
C GLU A 260 61.61 -27.85 4.45
N THR A 261 62.09 -27.30 3.33
CA THR A 261 61.20 -26.83 2.24
C THR A 261 60.39 -27.99 1.61
N ALA A 262 61.00 -29.19 1.47
CA ALA A 262 60.29 -30.35 0.97
C ALA A 262 59.20 -30.85 1.93
N VAL A 263 59.46 -30.80 3.25
CA VAL A 263 58.46 -31.16 4.27
C VAL A 263 57.31 -30.15 4.31
N ASP A 264 57.62 -28.86 4.23
CA ASP A 264 56.57 -27.80 4.20
C ASP A 264 55.74 -27.84 2.92
N ALA A 265 56.24 -28.50 1.84
CA ALA A 265 55.49 -28.74 0.65
C ALA A 265 54.49 -29.89 0.74
N ILE A 266 54.45 -30.63 1.88
CA ILE A 266 53.51 -31.71 2.11
C ILE A 266 52.24 -31.12 2.73
N PRO A 267 51.07 -31.22 2.07
CA PRO A 267 49.83 -30.69 2.60
C PRO A 267 49.33 -31.47 3.83
N ASP A 268 48.75 -30.76 4.79
CA ASP A 268 48.18 -31.33 6.06
C ASP A 268 46.95 -32.22 5.87
N THR A 269 46.46 -32.42 4.65
CA THR A 269 45.20 -33.14 4.40
C THR A 269 45.37 -34.29 3.40
N GLU A 270 44.85 -35.45 3.72
CA GLU A 270 44.96 -36.73 2.97
C GLU A 270 44.32 -36.75 1.56
N ASP A 271 43.66 -35.68 1.11
CA ASP A 271 42.76 -35.70 -0.09
C ASP A 271 43.41 -35.24 -1.40
N ASN A 272 44.72 -34.98 -1.48
CA ASN A 272 45.36 -34.44 -2.69
C ASN A 272 46.36 -35.39 -3.34
N MET A 273 46.11 -35.75 -4.60
CA MET A 273 47.05 -36.55 -5.43
C MET A 273 48.39 -35.84 -5.67
N SER A 274 48.49 -34.51 -5.50
CA SER A 274 49.75 -33.75 -5.56
C SER A 274 50.69 -34.02 -4.37
N VAL A 275 50.13 -34.45 -3.25
CA VAL A 275 50.86 -34.90 -2.03
C VAL A 275 51.89 -36.00 -2.38
N TYR A 276 51.53 -36.93 -3.26
CA TYR A 276 52.35 -38.07 -3.56
C TYR A 276 53.71 -37.70 -4.21
N SER A 277 53.78 -36.65 -5.01
CA SER A 277 55.02 -36.20 -5.63
C SER A 277 55.95 -35.48 -4.62
N ALA A 278 55.41 -34.67 -3.74
CA ALA A 278 56.16 -33.97 -2.69
C ALA A 278 56.68 -34.93 -1.60
N GLU A 279 55.81 -35.84 -1.12
CA GLU A 279 56.20 -36.90 -0.16
C GLU A 279 57.30 -37.81 -0.73
N LYS A 280 57.17 -38.19 -2.02
CA LYS A 280 58.16 -39.00 -2.68
C LYS A 280 59.48 -38.27 -2.80
N ALA A 281 59.49 -36.98 -3.21
CA ALA A 281 60.68 -36.16 -3.28
C ALA A 281 61.37 -35.97 -1.92
N ALA A 282 60.59 -35.74 -0.86
CA ALA A 282 61.08 -35.60 0.52
C ALA A 282 61.69 -36.92 0.99
N ALA A 283 61.04 -38.09 0.74
CA ALA A 283 61.51 -39.40 1.16
C ALA A 283 62.77 -39.81 0.40
N GLU A 284 62.91 -39.49 -0.91
CA GLU A 284 64.11 -39.73 -1.71
C GLU A 284 65.30 -38.91 -1.19
N LYS A 285 65.11 -37.63 -0.84
CA LYS A 285 66.17 -36.77 -0.26
C LYS A 285 66.62 -37.25 1.12
N LEU A 286 65.67 -37.60 2.00
CA LEU A 286 66.00 -38.20 3.32
C LEU A 286 66.76 -39.54 3.17
N GLY A 287 66.35 -40.36 2.22
CA GLY A 287 67.00 -41.66 1.97
C GLY A 287 68.44 -41.49 1.45
N VAL A 288 68.69 -40.54 0.57
CA VAL A 288 70.02 -40.17 0.11
C VAL A 288 70.90 -39.59 1.22
N PHE A 289 70.35 -38.67 2.02
CA PHE A 289 71.04 -38.08 3.16
C PHE A 289 71.45 -39.11 4.22
N GLN A 290 70.57 -40.06 4.50
CA GLN A 290 70.91 -41.15 5.43
C GLN A 290 72.02 -42.07 4.87
N LYS A 291 72.04 -42.34 3.56
CA LYS A 291 73.08 -43.13 2.92
C LYS A 291 74.44 -42.43 2.91
N GLU A 292 74.49 -41.13 2.72
CA GLU A 292 75.71 -40.36 2.71
C GLU A 292 76.34 -40.16 4.11
N ASN A 293 75.57 -40.20 5.15
CA ASN A 293 76.00 -40.02 6.53
C ASN A 293 76.38 -41.34 7.26
N PHE A 294 76.15 -42.49 6.60
CA PHE A 294 76.46 -43.82 7.14
C PHE A 294 77.59 -44.54 6.34
N LEU A 295 78.26 -43.86 5.37
CA LEU A 295 79.45 -44.26 4.74
C LEU A 295 80.65 -43.41 5.20
#